data_4a990bcacbbd5e4a6773e352d7a6a8e9
#
_entry.id   4a990bcacbbd5e4a6773e352d7a6a8e9
#
_cell.length_a   1.000
_cell.length_b   1.000
_cell.length_c   1.000
_cell.angle_alpha   90.00
_cell.angle_beta   90.00
_cell.angle_gamma   90.00
#
_symmetry.space_group_name_H-M   'P 1'
#
loop_
_entity.id
_entity.type
_entity.pdbx_description
1 polymer ?
#
loop_
_entity_poly.entity_id
_entity_poly.type
_entity_poly.pdbx_seq_one_letter_code
_entity_poly.pdbx_strand_id
1 'polypeptide(L)'
;MNQLSKILETTKETVKKSIAYRQISSLEEDFEKYNKRAFVNSISDRVSKEETAIIAEIKKASQSKGLIREDFDPKKIAEEYESNGATCLSILTDEPFFQGKLEYLDSVRNSCELPILRKDFIIDPYQIYETKANGGDCILLIVAALDVVQLKD
;
A
#
# COMPACT_ATOMS: atom_id res chain seq x y z
N MET A 1 -3.32 -26.67 -4.48
CA MET A 1 -3.49 -25.34 -3.83
C MET A 1 -3.28 -24.30 -4.90
N ASN A 2 -4.22 -23.37 -5.11
CA ASN A 2 -4.03 -22.32 -6.10
C ASN A 2 -3.06 -21.25 -5.57
N GLN A 3 -2.58 -20.37 -6.45
CA GLN A 3 -1.58 -19.36 -6.12
C GLN A 3 -2.05 -18.39 -5.02
N LEU A 4 -3.32 -17.97 -5.10
CA LEU A 4 -3.91 -17.07 -4.10
C LEU A 4 -3.93 -17.72 -2.71
N SER A 5 -4.32 -18.97 -2.59
CA SER A 5 -4.33 -19.70 -1.30
C SER A 5 -2.94 -19.73 -0.66
N LYS A 6 -1.88 -19.95 -1.47
CA LYS A 6 -0.49 -19.92 -0.97
C LYS A 6 -0.10 -18.53 -0.46
N ILE A 7 -0.48 -17.50 -1.20
CA ILE A 7 -0.22 -16.10 -0.78
C ILE A 7 -0.92 -15.81 0.55
N LEU A 8 -2.21 -16.15 0.65
CA LEU A 8 -3.00 -15.87 1.86
C LEU A 8 -2.47 -16.61 3.11
N GLU A 9 -1.98 -17.86 2.95
CA GLU A 9 -1.31 -18.56 4.05
C GLU A 9 -0.05 -17.83 4.50
N THR A 10 0.81 -17.44 3.55
CA THR A 10 2.01 -16.66 3.85
C THR A 10 1.68 -15.33 4.52
N THR A 11 0.65 -14.62 4.03
CA THR A 11 0.19 -13.35 4.61
C THR A 11 -0.29 -13.53 6.05
N LYS A 12 -1.05 -14.60 6.35
CA LYS A 12 -1.48 -14.92 7.72
C LYS A 12 -0.29 -15.07 8.68
N GLU A 13 0.74 -15.78 8.25
CA GLU A 13 1.95 -15.96 9.07
C GLU A 13 2.72 -14.64 9.24
N THR A 14 2.77 -13.80 8.22
CA THR A 14 3.40 -12.47 8.29
C THR A 14 2.65 -11.59 9.28
N VAL A 15 1.33 -11.48 9.16
CA VAL A 15 0.49 -10.69 10.08
C VAL A 15 0.64 -11.16 11.51
N LYS A 16 0.62 -12.47 11.76
CA LYS A 16 0.84 -13.04 13.10
C LYS A 16 2.18 -12.62 13.70
N LYS A 17 3.26 -12.62 12.90
CA LYS A 17 4.58 -12.14 13.34
C LYS A 17 4.57 -10.64 13.62
N SER A 18 3.94 -9.84 12.76
CA SER A 18 3.81 -8.39 12.94
C SER A 18 3.07 -8.05 14.23
N ILE A 19 1.94 -8.72 14.53
CA ILE A 19 1.18 -8.53 15.78
C ILE A 19 2.04 -8.88 17.00
N ALA A 20 2.81 -9.98 16.94
CA ALA A 20 3.70 -10.38 18.01
C ALA A 20 4.87 -9.41 18.22
N TYR A 21 5.34 -8.77 17.16
CA TYR A 21 6.43 -7.80 17.21
C TYR A 21 5.96 -6.44 17.71
N ARG A 22 4.81 -5.95 17.23
CA ARG A 22 4.26 -4.63 17.58
C ARG A 22 2.74 -4.69 17.71
N GLN A 23 2.23 -4.38 18.89
CA GLN A 23 0.79 -4.37 19.17
C GLN A 23 0.09 -3.13 18.58
N ILE A 24 -1.23 -3.22 18.37
CA ILE A 24 -2.06 -2.11 17.83
C ILE A 24 -1.89 -0.83 18.65
N SER A 25 -1.91 -0.93 20.00
CA SER A 25 -1.74 0.23 20.87
C SER A 25 -0.44 1.00 20.62
N SER A 26 0.63 0.31 20.25
CA SER A 26 1.89 0.96 19.87
C SER A 26 1.84 1.57 18.45
N LEU A 27 1.06 0.98 17.52
CA LEU A 27 0.83 1.57 16.21
C LEU A 27 0.03 2.87 16.31
N GLU A 28 -0.93 2.94 17.25
CA GLU A 28 -1.76 4.12 17.48
C GLU A 28 -0.94 5.34 17.95
N GLU A 29 0.20 5.15 18.60
CA GLU A 29 1.13 6.23 18.97
C GLU A 29 1.67 6.99 17.74
N ASP A 30 1.76 6.31 16.58
CA ASP A 30 2.23 6.91 15.32
C ASP A 30 1.12 7.50 14.45
N PHE A 31 -0.15 7.46 14.85
CA PHE A 31 -1.26 7.90 14.01
C PHE A 31 -1.24 9.39 13.67
N GLU A 32 -0.68 10.21 14.54
CA GLU A 32 -0.55 11.66 14.34
C GLU A 32 0.75 12.03 13.60
N LYS A 33 1.62 11.06 13.31
CA LYS A 33 2.87 11.29 12.57
C LYS A 33 2.61 11.82 11.16
N TYR A 34 1.50 11.38 10.53
CA TYR A 34 1.14 11.77 9.17
C TYR A 34 -0.29 12.27 9.07
N ASN A 35 -0.46 13.46 8.48
CA ASN A 35 -1.76 13.95 8.10
C ASN A 35 -2.31 13.12 6.92
N LYS A 36 -3.55 12.65 7.02
CA LYS A 36 -4.22 11.92 5.94
C LYS A 36 -4.34 12.78 4.69
N ARG A 37 -3.95 12.26 3.55
CA ARG A 37 -4.17 12.85 2.22
C ARG A 37 -5.44 12.27 1.59
N ALA A 38 -6.17 13.11 0.86
CA ALA A 38 -7.51 12.79 0.36
C ALA A 38 -7.46 12.00 -0.95
N PHE A 39 -7.13 10.71 -0.90
CA PHE A 39 -6.94 9.84 -2.07
C PHE A 39 -8.13 9.88 -3.05
N VAL A 40 -9.35 9.68 -2.55
CA VAL A 40 -10.56 9.68 -3.39
C VAL A 40 -10.84 11.06 -3.96
N ASN A 41 -10.72 12.11 -3.16
CA ASN A 41 -10.98 13.48 -3.62
C ASN A 41 -9.98 13.91 -4.70
N SER A 42 -8.71 13.53 -4.57
CA SER A 42 -7.68 13.83 -5.59
C SER A 42 -8.04 13.24 -6.95
N ILE A 43 -8.61 12.03 -6.98
CA ILE A 43 -9.11 11.38 -8.21
C ILE A 43 -10.37 12.10 -8.71
N SER A 44 -11.35 12.35 -7.83
CA SER A 44 -12.62 12.97 -8.18
C SER A 44 -12.43 14.38 -8.74
N ASP A 45 -11.51 15.14 -8.19
CA ASP A 45 -11.19 16.51 -8.63
C ASP A 45 -10.62 16.53 -10.06
N ARG A 46 -9.80 15.55 -10.42
CA ARG A 46 -9.32 15.40 -11.82
C ARG A 46 -10.46 15.03 -12.76
N VAL A 47 -11.24 14.02 -12.40
CA VAL A 47 -12.37 13.55 -13.22
C VAL A 47 -13.41 14.64 -13.42
N SER A 48 -13.72 15.43 -12.41
CA SER A 48 -14.68 16.55 -12.52
C SER A 48 -14.23 17.67 -13.47
N LYS A 49 -12.93 17.77 -13.72
CA LYS A 49 -12.32 18.70 -14.68
C LYS A 49 -12.10 18.08 -16.06
N GLU A 50 -12.65 16.89 -16.29
CA GLU A 50 -12.42 16.10 -17.53
C GLU A 50 -10.93 15.75 -17.77
N GLU A 51 -10.12 15.74 -16.71
CA GLU A 51 -8.72 15.37 -16.74
C GLU A 51 -8.54 13.87 -16.40
N THR A 52 -7.49 13.25 -16.95
CA THR A 52 -7.13 11.87 -16.59
C THR A 52 -6.55 11.81 -15.18
N ALA A 53 -7.16 10.98 -14.32
CA ALA A 53 -6.60 10.65 -13.01
C ALA A 53 -5.74 9.38 -13.12
N ILE A 54 -4.47 9.45 -12.68
CA ILE A 54 -3.52 8.34 -12.76
C ILE A 54 -3.12 7.90 -11.36
N ILE A 55 -3.32 6.62 -11.06
CA ILE A 55 -2.73 5.95 -9.90
C ILE A 55 -1.46 5.26 -10.39
N ALA A 56 -0.29 5.80 -10.05
CA ALA A 56 0.99 5.26 -10.48
C ALA A 56 1.50 4.20 -9.50
N GLU A 57 1.90 3.02 -10.01
CA GLU A 57 2.31 1.89 -9.17
C GLU A 57 3.83 1.82 -8.99
N ILE A 58 4.29 1.76 -7.74
CA ILE A 58 5.69 1.53 -7.35
C ILE A 58 5.84 0.05 -7.01
N LYS A 59 6.48 -0.70 -7.93
CA LYS A 59 6.64 -2.15 -7.86
C LYS A 59 8.03 -2.59 -8.30
N LYS A 60 8.74 -3.31 -7.41
CA LYS A 60 10.08 -3.83 -7.67
C LYS A 60 10.08 -5.11 -8.50
N ALA A 61 9.21 -6.04 -8.15
CA ALA A 61 9.13 -7.35 -8.77
C ALA A 61 7.68 -7.85 -8.86
N SER A 62 7.44 -8.84 -9.70
CA SER A 62 6.18 -9.59 -9.74
C SER A 62 6.43 -11.07 -9.99
N GLN A 63 5.49 -11.92 -9.59
CA GLN A 63 5.62 -13.38 -9.79
C GLN A 63 5.70 -13.78 -11.27
N SER A 64 5.01 -13.06 -12.15
CA SER A 64 4.96 -13.36 -13.58
C SER A 64 6.16 -12.85 -14.37
N LYS A 65 6.82 -11.78 -13.92
CA LYS A 65 7.92 -11.11 -14.63
C LYS A 65 9.25 -11.14 -13.87
N GLY A 66 9.27 -11.67 -12.63
CA GLY A 66 10.43 -11.60 -11.76
C GLY A 66 10.79 -10.17 -11.39
N LEU A 67 12.07 -9.86 -11.33
CA LEU A 67 12.58 -8.51 -11.06
C LEU A 67 12.23 -7.59 -12.23
N ILE A 68 11.52 -6.49 -11.95
CA ILE A 68 11.09 -5.50 -12.96
C ILE A 68 12.09 -4.34 -13.03
N ARG A 69 12.66 -3.97 -11.88
CA ARG A 69 13.57 -2.84 -11.75
C ARG A 69 14.76 -3.21 -10.89
N GLU A 70 15.97 -3.22 -11.46
CA GLU A 70 17.23 -3.49 -10.72
C GLU A 70 17.61 -2.29 -9.84
N ASP A 71 17.61 -1.10 -10.43
CA ASP A 71 17.83 0.16 -9.70
C ASP A 71 16.50 0.67 -9.14
N PHE A 72 16.08 0.08 -8.01
CA PHE A 72 14.81 0.38 -7.38
C PHE A 72 14.99 1.32 -6.17
N ASP A 73 14.64 2.57 -6.39
CA ASP A 73 14.55 3.60 -5.35
C ASP A 73 13.10 4.12 -5.30
N PRO A 74 12.28 3.73 -4.31
CA PRO A 74 10.87 4.11 -4.24
C PRO A 74 10.66 5.63 -4.08
N LYS A 75 11.60 6.35 -3.45
CA LYS A 75 11.53 7.81 -3.29
C LYS A 75 11.69 8.52 -4.61
N LYS A 76 12.75 8.19 -5.35
CA LYS A 76 13.00 8.77 -6.68
C LYS A 76 11.88 8.48 -7.65
N ILE A 77 11.34 7.24 -7.62
CA ILE A 77 10.19 6.86 -8.46
C ILE A 77 8.95 7.69 -8.10
N ALA A 78 8.69 7.91 -6.82
CA ALA A 78 7.57 8.73 -6.38
C ALA A 78 7.70 10.18 -6.82
N GLU A 79 8.88 10.79 -6.67
CA GLU A 79 9.20 12.15 -7.12
C GLU A 79 9.05 12.29 -8.65
N GLU A 80 9.50 11.28 -9.41
CA GLU A 80 9.32 11.23 -10.87
C GLU A 80 7.83 11.14 -11.24
N TYR A 81 7.05 10.30 -10.57
CA TYR A 81 5.61 10.19 -10.82
C TYR A 81 4.86 11.48 -10.48
N GLU A 82 5.19 12.12 -9.37
CA GLU A 82 4.61 13.41 -8.98
C GLU A 82 4.92 14.49 -10.01
N SER A 83 6.19 14.64 -10.40
CA SER A 83 6.61 15.66 -11.36
C SER A 83 6.03 15.44 -12.76
N ASN A 84 5.63 14.22 -13.10
CA ASN A 84 4.98 13.87 -14.36
C ASN A 84 3.45 13.79 -14.25
N GLY A 85 2.85 14.27 -13.17
CA GLY A 85 1.40 14.51 -13.06
C GLY A 85 0.59 13.30 -12.61
N ALA A 86 1.18 12.30 -11.97
CA ALA A 86 0.42 11.27 -11.27
C ALA A 86 -0.51 11.92 -10.23
N THR A 87 -1.68 11.33 -10.02
CA THR A 87 -2.69 11.83 -9.08
C THR A 87 -2.51 11.18 -7.71
N CYS A 88 -2.22 9.90 -7.69
CA CYS A 88 -2.02 9.09 -6.48
C CYS A 88 -0.94 8.03 -6.74
N LEU A 89 -0.43 7.43 -5.68
CA LEU A 89 0.51 6.31 -5.74
C LEU A 89 -0.12 5.02 -5.22
N SER A 90 0.29 3.90 -5.79
CA SER A 90 0.04 2.55 -5.28
C SER A 90 1.38 1.88 -4.99
N ILE A 91 1.64 1.50 -3.73
CA ILE A 91 2.93 1.00 -3.29
C ILE A 91 2.82 -0.46 -2.86
N LEU A 92 3.56 -1.35 -3.53
CA LEU A 92 3.64 -2.76 -3.17
C LEU A 92 4.40 -2.91 -1.84
N THR A 93 3.74 -3.53 -0.85
CA THR A 93 4.35 -3.81 0.46
C THR A 93 4.52 -5.32 0.72
N ASP A 94 3.92 -6.19 -0.08
CA ASP A 94 4.13 -7.64 -0.01
C ASP A 94 5.59 -8.00 -0.32
N GLU A 95 6.30 -8.52 0.68
CA GLU A 95 7.72 -8.85 0.56
C GLU A 95 7.94 -10.21 -0.13
N PRO A 96 7.24 -11.31 0.24
CA PRO A 96 7.53 -12.63 -0.27
C PRO A 96 7.33 -12.81 -1.78
N PHE A 97 6.33 -12.13 -2.35
CA PHE A 97 5.91 -12.35 -3.74
C PHE A 97 6.21 -11.18 -4.68
N PHE A 98 6.37 -9.96 -4.13
CA PHE A 98 6.57 -8.75 -4.92
C PHE A 98 7.84 -7.97 -4.54
N GLN A 99 8.64 -8.47 -3.59
CA GLN A 99 9.81 -7.79 -3.05
C GLN A 99 9.51 -6.36 -2.59
N GLY A 100 8.28 -6.14 -2.12
CA GLY A 100 7.84 -4.91 -1.47
C GLY A 100 8.38 -4.82 -0.05
N LYS A 101 8.16 -3.68 0.59
CA LYS A 101 8.47 -3.48 2.03
C LYS A 101 7.50 -2.46 2.61
N LEU A 102 7.09 -2.67 3.86
CA LEU A 102 6.22 -1.74 4.57
C LEU A 102 6.86 -0.35 4.72
N GLU A 103 8.18 -0.29 4.94
CA GLU A 103 8.96 0.94 5.07
C GLU A 103 8.94 1.83 3.82
N TYR A 104 8.54 1.30 2.66
CA TYR A 104 8.39 2.11 1.45
C TYR A 104 7.27 3.14 1.60
N LEU A 105 6.22 2.86 2.39
CA LEU A 105 5.15 3.82 2.68
C LEU A 105 5.71 5.07 3.37
N ASP A 106 6.44 4.90 4.49
CA ASP A 106 7.08 5.98 5.24
C ASP A 106 8.08 6.75 4.39
N SER A 107 8.94 6.02 3.66
CA SER A 107 9.98 6.66 2.82
C SER A 107 9.39 7.50 1.70
N VAL A 108 8.35 7.02 1.02
CA VAL A 108 7.66 7.75 -0.05
C VAL A 108 6.83 8.90 0.52
N ARG A 109 6.17 8.69 1.67
CA ARG A 109 5.41 9.73 2.37
C ARG A 109 6.22 10.99 2.63
N ASN A 110 7.50 10.83 2.93
CA ASN A 110 8.44 11.91 3.23
C ASN A 110 9.10 12.51 1.97
N SER A 111 8.87 11.95 0.77
CA SER A 111 9.52 12.41 -0.47
C SER A 111 8.57 13.09 -1.47
N CYS A 112 7.26 12.93 -1.36
CA CYS A 112 6.26 13.53 -2.24
C CYS A 112 4.96 13.83 -1.50
N GLU A 113 4.06 14.62 -2.13
CA GLU A 113 2.77 15.03 -1.57
C GLU A 113 1.58 14.18 -2.08
N LEU A 114 1.80 13.22 -2.98
CA LEU A 114 0.73 12.39 -3.53
C LEU A 114 0.09 11.48 -2.47
N PRO A 115 -1.24 11.28 -2.50
CA PRO A 115 -1.91 10.27 -1.68
C PRO A 115 -1.43 8.86 -1.99
N ILE A 116 -1.32 8.01 -0.96
CA ILE A 116 -0.70 6.68 -1.02
C ILE A 116 -1.70 5.58 -0.70
N LEU A 117 -1.86 4.63 -1.63
CA LEU A 117 -2.53 3.36 -1.41
C LEU A 117 -1.50 2.28 -1.08
N ARG A 118 -1.68 1.57 0.04
CA ARG A 118 -0.96 0.33 0.31
C ARG A 118 -1.50 -0.80 -0.57
N LYS A 119 -0.67 -1.32 -1.44
CA LYS A 119 -0.97 -2.45 -2.32
C LYS A 119 -0.42 -3.74 -1.71
N ASP A 120 -1.30 -4.48 -1.07
CA ASP A 120 -0.97 -5.71 -0.33
C ASP A 120 -2.18 -6.64 -0.28
N PHE A 121 -2.02 -7.85 0.25
CA PHE A 121 -3.11 -8.76 0.60
C PHE A 121 -3.61 -8.44 2.01
N ILE A 122 -4.58 -7.55 2.11
CA ILE A 122 -5.17 -7.13 3.39
C ILE A 122 -6.21 -8.17 3.80
N ILE A 123 -5.99 -8.84 4.93
CA ILE A 123 -6.82 -9.93 5.45
C ILE A 123 -7.14 -9.80 6.94
N ASP A 124 -6.55 -8.84 7.62
CA ASP A 124 -6.68 -8.63 9.06
C ASP A 124 -6.75 -7.13 9.38
N PRO A 125 -7.63 -6.68 10.29
CA PRO A 125 -7.72 -5.28 10.72
C PRO A 125 -6.39 -4.69 11.18
N TYR A 126 -5.50 -5.49 11.75
CA TYR A 126 -4.15 -5.07 12.13
C TYR A 126 -3.41 -4.34 11.00
N GLN A 127 -3.53 -4.83 9.76
CA GLN A 127 -2.86 -4.23 8.61
C GLN A 127 -3.40 -2.83 8.26
N ILE A 128 -4.63 -2.50 8.67
CA ILE A 128 -5.20 -1.15 8.52
C ILE A 128 -4.49 -0.17 9.45
N TYR A 129 -4.36 -0.55 10.73
CA TYR A 129 -3.61 0.24 11.73
C TYR A 129 -2.13 0.39 11.32
N GLU A 130 -1.52 -0.69 10.90
CA GLU A 130 -0.15 -0.71 10.38
C GLU A 130 0.03 0.23 9.17
N THR A 131 -0.94 0.25 8.25
CA THR A 131 -0.95 1.15 7.09
C THR A 131 -0.97 2.61 7.51
N LYS A 132 -1.87 2.98 8.43
CA LYS A 132 -1.97 4.35 8.93
C LYS A 132 -0.70 4.79 9.65
N ALA A 133 -0.16 3.95 10.53
CA ALA A 133 1.06 4.23 11.28
C ALA A 133 2.29 4.46 10.36
N ASN A 134 2.28 3.87 9.16
CA ASN A 134 3.36 4.02 8.17
C ASN A 134 3.04 5.04 7.05
N GLY A 135 1.98 5.84 7.18
CA GLY A 135 1.70 6.95 6.26
C GLY A 135 0.93 6.58 4.99
N GLY A 136 0.30 5.39 4.92
CA GLY A 136 -0.67 5.07 3.89
C GLY A 136 -2.01 5.77 4.14
N ASP A 137 -2.68 6.21 3.08
CA ASP A 137 -3.95 6.93 3.13
C ASP A 137 -5.16 6.01 2.91
N CYS A 138 -4.97 4.91 2.20
CA CYS A 138 -5.97 3.86 1.97
C CYS A 138 -5.32 2.51 1.66
N ILE A 139 -6.15 1.48 1.59
CA ILE A 139 -5.78 0.09 1.31
C ILE A 139 -6.54 -0.45 0.10
N LEU A 140 -6.07 -1.55 -0.47
CA LEU A 140 -6.79 -2.34 -1.45
C LEU A 140 -7.42 -3.57 -0.78
N LEU A 141 -8.73 -3.76 -0.93
CA LEU A 141 -9.41 -4.98 -0.53
C LEU A 141 -9.61 -5.88 -1.74
N ILE A 142 -9.17 -7.13 -1.64
CA ILE A 142 -9.27 -8.13 -2.71
C ILE A 142 -10.46 -9.04 -2.40
N VAL A 143 -11.54 -8.91 -3.16
CA VAL A 143 -12.81 -9.66 -2.95
C VAL A 143 -12.59 -11.18 -2.89
N ALA A 144 -11.69 -11.72 -3.72
CA ALA A 144 -11.37 -13.16 -3.72
C ALA A 144 -10.58 -13.64 -2.48
N ALA A 145 -10.08 -12.71 -1.66
CA ALA A 145 -9.28 -12.99 -0.46
C ALA A 145 -10.08 -12.85 0.85
N LEU A 146 -11.26 -12.24 0.81
CA LEU A 146 -12.06 -11.84 1.96
C LEU A 146 -13.48 -12.40 1.86
N ASP A 147 -14.10 -12.63 3.01
CA ASP A 147 -15.54 -12.89 3.06
C ASP A 147 -16.36 -11.60 3.09
N VAL A 148 -17.71 -11.74 3.02
CA VAL A 148 -18.62 -10.58 2.95
C VAL A 148 -18.59 -9.75 4.24
N VAL A 149 -18.33 -10.36 5.39
CA VAL A 149 -18.24 -9.65 6.69
C VAL A 149 -16.97 -8.81 6.70
N GLN A 150 -15.85 -9.43 6.42
CA GLN A 150 -14.54 -8.74 6.34
C GLN A 150 -14.50 -7.58 5.33
N LEU A 151 -15.31 -7.66 4.24
CA LEU A 151 -15.37 -6.59 3.25
C LEU A 151 -16.22 -5.39 3.70
N LYS A 152 -17.13 -5.58 4.67
CA LYS A 152 -18.05 -4.54 5.16
C LYS A 152 -17.55 -3.85 6.43
N ASP A 153 -16.77 -4.56 7.23
CA ASP A 153 -16.18 -4.06 8.48
C ASP A 153 -15.01 -3.11 8.20
#